data_f265f7ca7444c7f4ed10ea6960f5f503
#
_entry.id   f265f7ca7444c7f4ed10ea6960f5f503
#
_cell.length_a   1.000
_cell.length_b   1.000
_cell.length_c   1.000
_cell.angle_alpha   90.00
_cell.angle_beta   90.00
_cell.angle_gamma   90.00
#
_symmetry.space_group_name_H-M   'P 1'
#
loop_
_entity.id
_entity.type
_entity.pdbx_description
1 polymer ?
#
loop_
_entity_poly.entity_id
_entity_poly.type
_entity_poly.pdbx_seq_one_letter_code
_entity_poly.pdbx_strand_id
1 'polypeptide(L)'
;MRGVDHQQDGMFSYLSPEERVRPDHPLRGIRRTVDEILRELSPLFGEMYSLTGRPSIPPEKLLRALPIQMLYSIRSERLLMEEIDYNVLFRWFVGMNLDEPVWDATTFTKNRERLLDGNIAREFLSQTVKQVYEKGWASDEHFTVDGTLIEAWASLKSFQSKERSKTTPPDDPGNPTVNFHGEKRSNRTHASTTDADAKLARKGQGKEAKLSFQGNLLVENRNGLIINTELFEANGTAERDAALVMLEQIPGSKRITVAGDKGYDTKDFVAECRNLNATPHVAQNHLGNHLKTGHTLSLQNRPTEVIQNKSSYSSLWCVLQR
;
A
#
# COMPACT_ATOMS: atom_id res chain seq x y z
N MET A 1 36.00 -33.52 -22.12
CA MET A 1 37.10 -32.57 -22.17
C MET A 1 36.81 -31.46 -21.14
N ARG A 2 37.83 -31.10 -20.35
CA ARG A 2 37.73 -29.94 -19.44
C ARG A 2 37.77 -28.66 -20.26
N GLY A 3 36.80 -27.75 -20.10
CA GLY A 3 36.83 -26.42 -20.69
C GLY A 3 37.96 -25.56 -20.15
N VAL A 4 38.40 -24.57 -20.91
CA VAL A 4 39.43 -23.62 -20.51
C VAL A 4 38.74 -22.49 -19.71
N ASP A 5 39.31 -22.12 -18.56
CA ASP A 5 38.87 -20.99 -17.74
C ASP A 5 39.40 -19.68 -18.34
N HIS A 6 38.60 -19.05 -19.20
CA HIS A 6 38.92 -17.73 -19.77
C HIS A 6 38.14 -16.65 -19.02
N GLN A 7 38.88 -15.69 -18.48
CA GLN A 7 38.27 -14.48 -17.88
C GLN A 7 38.39 -13.32 -18.87
N GLN A 8 37.39 -12.47 -18.89
CA GLN A 8 37.39 -11.29 -19.74
C GLN A 8 38.04 -10.12 -18.98
N ASP A 9 39.23 -9.72 -19.36
CA ASP A 9 39.95 -8.56 -18.79
C ASP A 9 39.67 -7.27 -19.61
N GLY A 10 38.92 -7.38 -20.69
CA GLY A 10 38.63 -6.24 -21.58
C GLY A 10 37.64 -5.23 -20.99
N MET A 11 37.95 -3.93 -21.12
CA MET A 11 37.14 -2.81 -20.65
C MET A 11 35.81 -2.65 -21.44
N PHE A 12 35.75 -3.15 -22.67
CA PHE A 12 34.63 -2.98 -23.56
C PHE A 12 33.91 -4.29 -23.83
N SER A 13 32.59 -4.26 -23.78
CA SER A 13 31.70 -5.34 -24.20
C SER A 13 30.65 -4.81 -25.19
N TYR A 14 30.48 -5.50 -26.31
CA TYR A 14 29.49 -5.18 -27.35
C TYR A 14 28.14 -5.87 -27.10
N LEU A 15 27.70 -5.91 -25.84
CA LEU A 15 26.45 -6.56 -25.46
C LEU A 15 25.50 -5.54 -24.88
N SER A 16 24.32 -5.41 -25.50
CA SER A 16 23.23 -4.59 -24.93
C SER A 16 22.43 -5.38 -23.89
N PRO A 17 21.86 -4.70 -22.85
CA PRO A 17 20.94 -5.36 -21.92
C PRO A 17 19.74 -6.01 -22.63
N GLU A 18 19.26 -5.41 -23.72
CA GLU A 18 18.14 -5.93 -24.52
C GLU A 18 18.47 -7.27 -25.18
N GLU A 19 19.67 -7.45 -25.72
CA GLU A 19 20.14 -8.69 -26.32
C GLU A 19 20.43 -9.77 -25.29
N ARG A 20 20.87 -9.35 -24.06
CA ARG A 20 21.20 -10.29 -22.98
C ARG A 20 19.98 -10.96 -22.40
N VAL A 21 18.85 -10.25 -22.31
CA VAL A 21 17.60 -10.78 -21.75
C VAL A 21 16.91 -11.67 -22.78
N ARG A 22 16.68 -12.92 -22.44
CA ARG A 22 16.02 -13.89 -23.32
C ARG A 22 14.68 -13.39 -23.84
N PRO A 23 14.32 -13.66 -25.11
CA PRO A 23 13.05 -13.22 -25.69
C PRO A 23 11.81 -13.77 -24.95
N ASP A 24 11.92 -14.97 -24.38
CA ASP A 24 10.85 -15.67 -23.65
C ASP A 24 10.82 -15.34 -22.14
N HIS A 25 11.65 -14.39 -21.66
CA HIS A 25 11.72 -14.08 -20.23
C HIS A 25 10.42 -13.47 -19.73
N PRO A 26 9.82 -13.94 -18.58
CA PRO A 26 8.54 -13.46 -18.07
C PRO A 26 8.47 -11.95 -17.82
N LEU A 27 9.57 -11.34 -17.38
CA LEU A 27 9.64 -9.89 -17.17
C LEU A 27 9.42 -9.06 -18.44
N ARG A 28 9.53 -9.63 -19.66
CA ARG A 28 9.25 -8.89 -20.89
C ARG A 28 7.77 -8.53 -21.02
N GLY A 29 6.90 -9.46 -20.62
CA GLY A 29 5.45 -9.20 -20.55
C GLY A 29 5.12 -8.13 -19.53
N ILE A 30 5.68 -8.28 -18.31
CA ILE A 30 5.46 -7.33 -17.20
C ILE A 30 5.99 -5.94 -17.58
N ARG A 31 7.20 -5.84 -18.16
CA ARG A 31 7.76 -4.56 -18.59
C ARG A 31 6.87 -3.86 -19.60
N ARG A 32 6.34 -4.56 -20.60
CA ARG A 32 5.41 -3.97 -21.59
C ARG A 32 4.17 -3.38 -20.89
N THR A 33 3.55 -4.13 -19.98
CA THR A 33 2.41 -3.65 -19.21
C THR A 33 2.77 -2.41 -18.37
N VAL A 34 3.91 -2.43 -17.68
CA VAL A 34 4.40 -1.28 -16.90
C VAL A 34 4.67 -0.09 -17.81
N ASP A 35 5.30 -0.27 -18.96
CA ASP A 35 5.58 0.80 -19.92
C ASP A 35 4.31 1.42 -20.53
N GLU A 36 3.24 0.64 -20.72
CA GLU A 36 1.93 1.13 -21.13
C GLU A 36 1.33 2.03 -20.04
N ILE A 37 1.36 1.60 -18.78
CA ILE A 37 0.87 2.38 -17.64
C ILE A 37 1.67 3.68 -17.49
N LEU A 38 3.00 3.62 -17.58
CA LEU A 38 3.86 4.79 -17.44
C LEU A 38 3.60 5.85 -18.53
N ARG A 39 3.21 5.43 -19.75
CA ARG A 39 2.80 6.37 -20.80
C ARG A 39 1.51 7.11 -20.45
N GLU A 40 0.53 6.40 -19.87
CA GLU A 40 -0.71 7.02 -19.39
C GLU A 40 -0.47 7.99 -18.23
N LEU A 41 0.51 7.70 -17.36
CA LEU A 41 0.87 8.55 -16.22
C LEU A 41 1.78 9.73 -16.57
N SER A 42 2.36 9.75 -17.77
CA SER A 42 3.34 10.78 -18.18
C SER A 42 2.85 12.23 -18.00
N PRO A 43 1.57 12.59 -18.29
CA PRO A 43 1.08 13.93 -18.04
C PRO A 43 1.17 14.35 -16.57
N LEU A 44 0.86 13.43 -15.62
CA LEU A 44 0.93 13.69 -14.18
C LEU A 44 2.36 13.95 -13.72
N PHE A 45 3.35 13.28 -14.32
CA PHE A 45 4.75 13.55 -14.02
C PHE A 45 5.15 14.95 -14.44
N GLY A 46 4.63 15.43 -15.57
CA GLY A 46 4.87 16.81 -16.04
C GLY A 46 4.38 17.87 -15.05
N GLU A 47 3.29 17.63 -14.37
CA GLU A 47 2.74 18.53 -13.33
C GLU A 47 3.54 18.50 -12.03
N MET A 48 4.11 17.34 -11.68
CA MET A 48 4.84 17.15 -10.42
C MET A 48 6.27 17.67 -10.43
N TYR A 49 6.89 17.75 -11.59
CA TYR A 49 8.30 18.09 -11.72
C TYR A 49 8.49 19.48 -12.31
N SER A 50 9.37 20.28 -11.69
CA SER A 50 9.74 21.60 -12.20
C SER A 50 10.47 21.49 -13.53
N LEU A 51 10.22 22.45 -14.42
CA LEU A 51 10.95 22.61 -15.70
C LEU A 51 12.38 23.11 -15.51
N THR A 52 12.72 23.60 -14.32
CA THR A 52 14.05 24.17 -14.01
C THR A 52 14.68 23.46 -12.82
N GLY A 53 16.03 23.47 -12.76
CA GLY A 53 16.79 22.90 -11.68
C GLY A 53 17.57 21.63 -12.05
N ARG A 54 18.17 20.98 -11.05
CA ARG A 54 18.92 19.73 -11.25
C ARG A 54 17.96 18.59 -11.59
N PRO A 55 18.20 17.81 -12.65
CA PRO A 55 17.43 16.61 -12.95
C PRO A 55 17.39 15.63 -11.77
N SER A 56 16.21 15.15 -11.44
CA SER A 56 16.00 14.09 -10.46
C SER A 56 16.03 12.71 -11.13
N ILE A 57 15.87 11.64 -10.34
CA ILE A 57 15.60 10.31 -10.90
C ILE A 57 14.31 10.39 -11.71
N PRO A 58 14.28 9.92 -12.97
CA PRO A 58 13.04 9.85 -13.73
C PRO A 58 11.99 8.99 -13.01
N PRO A 59 10.75 9.47 -12.85
CA PRO A 59 9.68 8.72 -12.17
C PRO A 59 9.43 7.36 -12.81
N GLU A 60 9.60 7.23 -14.12
CA GLU A 60 9.46 5.98 -14.83
C GLU A 60 10.48 4.91 -14.37
N LYS A 61 11.73 5.31 -14.14
CA LYS A 61 12.76 4.40 -13.64
C LYS A 61 12.46 3.97 -12.20
N LEU A 62 11.99 4.89 -11.35
CA LEU A 62 11.55 4.58 -9.99
C LEU A 62 10.40 3.56 -10.00
N LEU A 63 9.36 3.82 -10.80
CA LEU A 63 8.19 2.96 -10.88
C LEU A 63 8.48 1.60 -11.52
N ARG A 64 9.52 1.47 -12.35
CA ARG A 64 9.99 0.14 -12.79
C ARG A 64 10.82 -0.57 -11.73
N ALA A 65 11.57 0.15 -10.90
CA ALA A 65 12.37 -0.48 -9.84
C ALA A 65 11.50 -1.10 -8.73
N LEU A 66 10.34 -0.52 -8.43
CA LEU A 66 9.44 -1.02 -7.40
C LEU A 66 8.86 -2.42 -7.67
N PRO A 67 8.34 -2.75 -8.88
CA PRO A 67 7.96 -4.13 -9.23
C PRO A 67 9.12 -5.14 -9.10
N ILE A 68 10.35 -4.77 -9.43
CA ILE A 68 11.52 -5.65 -9.20
C ILE A 68 11.66 -5.96 -7.72
N GLN A 69 11.56 -4.95 -6.87
CA GLN A 69 11.64 -5.13 -5.42
C GLN A 69 10.59 -6.13 -4.92
N MET A 70 9.36 -6.04 -5.42
CA MET A 70 8.26 -6.94 -5.03
C MET A 70 8.43 -8.34 -5.60
N LEU A 71 8.65 -8.48 -6.91
CA LEU A 71 8.71 -9.76 -7.60
C LEU A 71 9.89 -10.65 -7.15
N TYR A 72 10.99 -10.02 -6.74
CA TYR A 72 12.18 -10.71 -6.26
C TYR A 72 12.34 -10.66 -4.74
N SER A 73 11.33 -10.17 -4.01
CA SER A 73 11.32 -10.11 -2.53
C SER A 73 12.55 -9.42 -1.93
N ILE A 74 12.98 -8.33 -2.56
CA ILE A 74 14.16 -7.57 -2.13
C ILE A 74 13.80 -6.73 -0.89
N ARG A 75 14.40 -7.05 0.25
CA ARG A 75 13.97 -6.58 1.57
C ARG A 75 14.21 -5.09 1.86
N SER A 76 15.11 -4.44 1.14
CA SER A 76 15.45 -3.04 1.39
C SER A 76 15.80 -2.31 0.11
N GLU A 77 15.62 -0.99 0.11
CA GLU A 77 16.03 -0.13 -1.02
C GLU A 77 17.54 -0.13 -1.23
N ARG A 78 18.32 -0.27 -0.15
CA ARG A 78 19.78 -0.41 -0.24
C ARG A 78 20.15 -1.66 -1.05
N LEU A 79 19.54 -2.80 -0.72
CA LEU A 79 19.75 -4.04 -1.46
C LEU A 79 19.21 -3.94 -2.90
N LEU A 80 18.08 -3.24 -3.10
CA LEU A 80 17.57 -3.00 -4.44
C LEU A 80 18.55 -2.22 -5.31
N MET A 81 19.19 -1.19 -4.76
CA MET A 81 20.21 -0.42 -5.50
C MET A 81 21.41 -1.28 -5.84
N GLU A 82 21.89 -2.08 -4.89
CA GLU A 82 22.99 -3.01 -5.09
C GLU A 82 22.66 -4.06 -6.17
N GLU A 83 21.46 -4.65 -6.10
CA GLU A 83 20.99 -5.62 -7.09
C GLU A 83 20.85 -4.99 -8.49
N ILE A 84 20.34 -3.77 -8.60
CA ILE A 84 20.26 -3.05 -9.88
C ILE A 84 21.69 -2.76 -10.41
N ASP A 85 22.65 -2.52 -9.54
CA ASP A 85 24.03 -2.23 -9.96
C ASP A 85 24.70 -3.41 -10.66
N TYR A 86 24.50 -4.62 -10.14
CA TYR A 86 25.20 -5.81 -10.65
C TYR A 86 24.37 -6.67 -11.59
N ASN A 87 23.05 -6.56 -11.58
CA ASN A 87 22.16 -7.44 -12.32
C ASN A 87 21.69 -6.82 -13.65
N VAL A 88 22.22 -7.32 -14.76
CA VAL A 88 21.86 -6.86 -16.11
C VAL A 88 20.35 -6.96 -16.40
N LEU A 89 19.68 -8.00 -15.90
CA LEU A 89 18.23 -8.17 -16.06
C LEU A 89 17.45 -7.03 -15.38
N PHE A 90 17.88 -6.63 -14.17
CA PHE A 90 17.22 -5.54 -13.44
C PHE A 90 17.52 -4.19 -14.07
N ARG A 91 18.76 -3.95 -14.51
CA ARG A 91 19.11 -2.76 -15.28
C ARG A 91 18.25 -2.62 -16.54
N TRP A 92 18.13 -3.73 -17.28
CA TRP A 92 17.25 -3.79 -18.46
C TRP A 92 15.80 -3.44 -18.10
N PHE A 93 15.25 -4.05 -17.04
CA PHE A 93 13.85 -3.83 -16.65
C PHE A 93 13.60 -2.39 -16.21
N VAL A 94 14.52 -1.80 -15.45
CA VAL A 94 14.44 -0.40 -14.98
C VAL A 94 14.66 0.59 -16.14
N GLY A 95 15.38 0.20 -17.17
CA GLY A 95 15.76 1.05 -18.31
C GLY A 95 17.04 1.82 -18.06
N MET A 96 18.03 1.18 -17.42
CA MET A 96 19.36 1.72 -17.19
C MET A 96 20.38 1.14 -18.15
N ASN A 97 21.32 1.96 -18.62
CA ASN A 97 22.47 1.51 -19.38
C ASN A 97 23.50 0.80 -18.47
N LEU A 98 24.35 -0.03 -19.04
CA LEU A 98 25.36 -0.77 -18.26
C LEU A 98 26.39 0.13 -17.57
N ASP A 99 26.69 1.28 -18.16
CA ASP A 99 27.63 2.30 -17.68
C ASP A 99 26.99 3.39 -16.81
N GLU A 100 25.66 3.40 -16.71
CA GLU A 100 24.93 4.39 -15.91
C GLU A 100 25.06 4.07 -14.42
N PRO A 101 25.53 5.00 -13.56
CA PRO A 101 25.63 4.75 -12.13
C PRO A 101 24.23 4.60 -11.50
N VAL A 102 24.09 3.66 -10.57
CA VAL A 102 22.86 3.50 -9.80
C VAL A 102 22.77 4.58 -8.73
N TRP A 103 21.55 4.94 -8.38
CA TRP A 103 21.27 5.98 -7.40
C TRP A 103 21.62 5.53 -5.98
N ASP A 104 21.92 6.50 -5.14
CA ASP A 104 21.98 6.29 -3.70
C ASP A 104 20.61 5.95 -3.13
N ALA A 105 20.54 5.04 -2.15
CA ALA A 105 19.29 4.60 -1.54
C ALA A 105 18.50 5.75 -0.90
N THR A 106 19.18 6.75 -0.31
CA THR A 106 18.53 7.92 0.28
C THR A 106 17.88 8.80 -0.79
N THR A 107 18.54 8.94 -1.93
CA THR A 107 18.00 9.66 -3.10
C THR A 107 16.78 8.92 -3.65
N PHE A 108 16.84 7.59 -3.74
CA PHE A 108 15.71 6.77 -4.16
C PHE A 108 14.51 6.94 -3.23
N THR A 109 14.70 6.80 -1.90
CA THR A 109 13.67 6.97 -0.88
C THR A 109 12.96 8.33 -1.02
N LYS A 110 13.72 9.43 -1.08
CA LYS A 110 13.13 10.78 -1.21
C LYS A 110 12.31 10.97 -2.47
N ASN A 111 12.74 10.42 -3.59
CA ASN A 111 12.00 10.51 -4.85
C ASN A 111 10.77 9.60 -4.84
N ARG A 112 10.83 8.41 -4.22
CA ARG A 112 9.67 7.54 -3.99
C ARG A 112 8.62 8.24 -3.12
N GLU A 113 9.02 8.90 -2.02
CA GLU A 113 8.12 9.67 -1.17
C GLU A 113 7.39 10.75 -1.96
N ARG A 114 8.06 11.45 -2.87
CA ARG A 114 7.44 12.44 -3.75
C ARG A 114 6.35 11.83 -4.64
N LEU A 115 6.57 10.63 -5.18
CA LEU A 115 5.56 9.93 -5.98
C LEU A 115 4.36 9.52 -5.12
N LEU A 116 4.59 9.11 -3.87
CA LEU A 116 3.52 8.79 -2.93
C LEU A 116 2.68 10.03 -2.58
N ASP A 117 3.34 11.17 -2.31
CA ASP A 117 2.66 12.46 -2.07
C ASP A 117 1.81 12.91 -3.27
N GLY A 118 2.25 12.62 -4.49
CA GLY A 118 1.52 12.90 -5.73
C GLY A 118 0.41 11.89 -6.09
N ASN A 119 0.06 10.98 -5.19
CA ASN A 119 -0.96 9.93 -5.40
C ASN A 119 -0.67 8.98 -6.58
N ILE A 120 0.57 8.96 -7.06
CA ILE A 120 0.97 8.16 -8.24
C ILE A 120 0.82 6.66 -8.00
N ALA A 121 1.03 6.19 -6.77
CA ALA A 121 0.87 4.77 -6.46
C ALA A 121 -0.59 4.30 -6.64
N ARG A 122 -1.57 5.11 -6.24
CA ARG A 122 -3.00 4.82 -6.45
C ARG A 122 -3.34 4.84 -7.94
N GLU A 123 -2.87 5.84 -8.66
CA GLU A 123 -3.12 5.95 -10.09
C GLU A 123 -2.44 4.81 -10.87
N PHE A 124 -1.24 4.39 -10.47
CA PHE A 124 -0.57 3.22 -11.05
C PHE A 124 -1.40 1.95 -10.85
N LEU A 125 -1.95 1.73 -9.64
CA LEU A 125 -2.86 0.60 -9.39
C LEU A 125 -4.13 0.70 -10.23
N SER A 126 -4.76 1.88 -10.30
CA SER A 126 -5.96 2.14 -11.09
C SER A 126 -5.75 1.79 -12.57
N GLN A 127 -4.66 2.26 -13.17
CA GLN A 127 -4.31 1.95 -14.56
C GLN A 127 -3.97 0.46 -14.77
N THR A 128 -3.35 -0.19 -13.76
CA THR A 128 -3.11 -1.64 -13.78
C THR A 128 -4.43 -2.40 -13.82
N VAL A 129 -5.36 -2.06 -12.94
CA VAL A 129 -6.69 -2.67 -12.85
C VAL A 129 -7.50 -2.45 -14.12
N LYS A 130 -7.46 -1.23 -14.69
CA LYS A 130 -8.08 -0.91 -15.97
C LYS A 130 -7.59 -1.84 -17.08
N GLN A 131 -6.28 -2.01 -17.23
CA GLN A 131 -5.70 -2.94 -18.21
C GLN A 131 -6.12 -4.39 -17.98
N VAL A 132 -6.24 -4.81 -16.72
CA VAL A 132 -6.68 -6.16 -16.34
C VAL A 132 -8.12 -6.40 -16.82
N TYR A 133 -9.02 -5.44 -16.65
CA TYR A 133 -10.39 -5.52 -17.18
C TYR A 133 -10.45 -5.48 -18.71
N GLU A 134 -9.70 -4.59 -19.35
CA GLU A 134 -9.64 -4.46 -20.81
C GLU A 134 -9.14 -5.74 -21.48
N LYS A 135 -8.21 -6.45 -20.84
CA LYS A 135 -7.68 -7.74 -21.32
C LYS A 135 -8.57 -8.95 -20.92
N GLY A 136 -9.67 -8.72 -20.20
CA GLY A 136 -10.59 -9.78 -19.75
C GLY A 136 -10.00 -10.72 -18.69
N TRP A 137 -9.00 -10.27 -17.94
CA TRP A 137 -8.34 -11.07 -16.91
C TRP A 137 -9.02 -10.97 -15.53
N ALA A 138 -9.91 -10.01 -15.33
CA ALA A 138 -10.74 -9.92 -14.14
C ALA A 138 -12.22 -10.15 -14.50
N SER A 139 -12.95 -10.74 -13.57
CA SER A 139 -14.40 -10.87 -13.59
C SER A 139 -15.03 -9.65 -12.89
N ASP A 140 -16.24 -9.28 -13.30
CA ASP A 140 -17.06 -8.23 -12.72
C ASP A 140 -18.22 -8.79 -11.87
N GLU A 141 -18.10 -10.02 -11.36
CA GLU A 141 -19.24 -10.73 -10.73
C GLU A 141 -19.07 -10.94 -9.22
N HIS A 142 -17.92 -11.45 -8.79
CA HIS A 142 -17.71 -11.93 -7.43
C HIS A 142 -16.46 -11.32 -6.80
N PHE A 143 -16.64 -10.71 -5.64
CA PHE A 143 -15.55 -10.03 -4.92
C PHE A 143 -15.49 -10.50 -3.47
N THR A 144 -14.32 -10.35 -2.85
CA THR A 144 -14.11 -10.54 -1.41
C THR A 144 -13.48 -9.28 -0.83
N VAL A 145 -13.96 -8.88 0.33
CA VAL A 145 -13.36 -7.81 1.13
C VAL A 145 -12.70 -8.42 2.37
N ASP A 146 -11.51 -7.94 2.68
CA ASP A 146 -10.79 -8.30 3.89
C ASP A 146 -9.97 -7.12 4.39
N GLY A 147 -9.83 -7.03 5.70
CA GLY A 147 -9.07 -5.99 6.36
C GLY A 147 -7.97 -6.53 7.26
N THR A 148 -6.89 -5.80 7.35
CA THR A 148 -5.78 -6.11 8.24
C THR A 148 -5.29 -4.88 8.97
N LEU A 149 -4.84 -5.08 10.24
CA LEU A 149 -4.17 -4.01 10.97
C LEU A 149 -2.72 -3.91 10.53
N ILE A 150 -2.33 -2.71 10.11
CA ILE A 150 -0.97 -2.34 9.72
C ILE A 150 -0.36 -1.56 10.87
N GLU A 151 0.69 -2.09 11.49
CA GLU A 151 1.36 -1.41 12.59
C GLU A 151 2.02 -0.12 12.11
N ALA A 152 1.75 0.99 12.80
CA ALA A 152 2.43 2.26 12.55
C ALA A 152 3.87 2.22 13.06
N TRP A 153 4.75 2.99 12.44
CA TRP A 153 6.14 3.18 12.90
C TRP A 153 6.24 4.02 14.17
N ALA A 154 5.12 4.30 14.81
CA ALA A 154 5.02 5.07 16.03
C ALA A 154 5.11 4.14 17.25
N SER A 155 6.03 4.43 18.16
CA SER A 155 6.14 3.71 19.42
C SER A 155 4.94 4.01 20.33
N LEU A 156 4.50 3.04 21.15
CA LEU A 156 3.53 3.26 22.23
C LEU A 156 3.95 4.36 23.22
N LYS A 157 5.24 4.67 23.33
CA LYS A 157 5.75 5.79 24.13
C LYS A 157 5.31 7.14 23.59
N SER A 158 5.07 7.25 22.27
CA SER A 158 4.55 8.47 21.65
C SER A 158 3.05 8.68 21.90
N PHE A 159 2.32 7.66 22.42
CA PHE A 159 0.90 7.73 22.67
C PHE A 159 0.62 8.46 23.99
N GLN A 160 0.43 9.77 23.91
CA GLN A 160 0.32 10.70 25.05
C GLN A 160 -1.07 11.32 25.13
N SER A 161 -1.43 11.81 26.33
CA SER A 161 -2.70 12.51 26.55
C SER A 161 -2.79 13.77 25.68
N LYS A 162 -3.94 13.96 25.04
CA LYS A 162 -4.26 15.16 24.25
C LYS A 162 -4.33 16.44 25.10
N GLU A 163 -4.62 16.29 26.40
CA GLU A 163 -4.73 17.41 27.35
C GLU A 163 -3.38 17.85 27.98
N ARG A 164 -2.31 17.08 27.74
CA ARG A 164 -0.97 17.45 28.19
C ARG A 164 -0.43 18.61 27.35
N SER A 165 -0.87 19.80 27.67
CA SER A 165 -0.15 21.06 27.44
C SER A 165 1.27 20.93 28.02
N LYS A 166 2.28 21.16 27.21
CA LYS A 166 3.74 21.42 27.39
C LYS A 166 4.26 21.69 28.82
N THR A 167 3.85 20.95 29.82
CA THR A 167 4.53 20.99 31.12
C THR A 167 5.72 20.02 31.04
N THR A 168 6.91 20.59 31.19
CA THR A 168 8.16 19.86 31.38
C THR A 168 7.93 18.74 32.41
N PRO A 169 8.28 17.47 32.11
CA PRO A 169 8.14 16.40 33.10
C PRO A 169 8.92 16.80 34.36
N PRO A 170 8.38 16.56 35.57
CA PRO A 170 9.18 16.69 36.76
C PRO A 170 10.42 15.80 36.63
N ASP A 171 11.53 16.28 37.12
CA ASP A 171 12.86 15.67 37.07
C ASP A 171 12.84 14.37 37.94
N ASP A 172 12.30 13.30 37.37
CA ASP A 172 12.25 11.97 38.00
C ASP A 172 13.31 11.09 37.32
N PRO A 173 14.36 10.63 38.03
CA PRO A 173 15.38 9.75 37.54
C PRO A 173 14.89 8.33 37.20
N GLY A 174 13.61 8.00 37.49
CA GLY A 174 12.93 6.80 37.05
C GLY A 174 12.44 6.90 35.61
N ASN A 175 12.13 5.79 34.96
CA ASN A 175 11.69 5.72 33.56
C ASN A 175 10.42 6.54 33.30
N PRO A 176 10.49 7.81 32.82
CA PRO A 176 9.38 8.77 32.80
C PRO A 176 8.31 8.45 31.73
N THR A 177 8.52 7.37 30.96
CA THR A 177 7.70 7.06 29.79
C THR A 177 6.66 5.97 30.03
N VAL A 178 6.65 5.37 31.22
CA VAL A 178 5.67 4.35 31.58
C VAL A 178 4.84 4.85 32.74
N ASN A 179 3.64 5.37 32.45
CA ASN A 179 2.70 5.69 33.50
C ASN A 179 2.04 4.40 34.02
N PHE A 180 2.60 3.85 35.10
CA PHE A 180 2.08 2.65 35.78
C PHE A 180 0.88 2.93 36.70
N HIS A 181 0.39 4.18 36.76
CA HIS A 181 -0.69 4.58 37.68
C HIS A 181 -2.10 4.14 37.22
N GLY A 182 -2.22 3.13 36.38
CA GLY A 182 -3.53 2.54 36.04
C GLY A 182 -4.41 3.42 35.14
N GLU A 183 -3.87 4.46 34.51
CA GLU A 183 -4.61 5.31 33.59
C GLU A 183 -5.00 4.52 32.33
N LYS A 184 -6.30 4.39 32.08
CA LYS A 184 -6.83 3.69 30.91
C LYS A 184 -6.64 4.56 29.67
N ARG A 185 -5.64 4.25 28.87
CA ARG A 185 -5.36 4.93 27.61
C ARG A 185 -6.38 4.54 26.54
N SER A 186 -6.92 5.52 25.84
CA SER A 186 -7.89 5.32 24.75
C SER A 186 -7.66 6.33 23.63
N ASN A 187 -8.07 6.02 22.42
CA ASN A 187 -7.99 6.93 21.28
C ASN A 187 -8.76 8.26 21.49
N ARG A 188 -9.74 8.27 22.41
CA ARG A 188 -10.46 9.48 22.77
C ARG A 188 -9.59 10.46 23.57
N THR A 189 -8.80 9.96 24.51
CA THR A 189 -8.02 10.74 25.45
C THR A 189 -6.55 10.90 25.05
N HIS A 190 -6.02 10.01 24.22
CA HIS A 190 -4.62 9.98 23.83
C HIS A 190 -4.48 9.97 22.31
N ALA A 191 -3.34 10.48 21.82
CA ALA A 191 -2.92 10.40 20.43
C ALA A 191 -1.40 10.20 20.36
N SER A 192 -0.91 9.64 19.27
CA SER A 192 0.52 9.55 19.03
C SER A 192 1.07 10.94 18.66
N THR A 193 2.18 11.32 19.26
CA THR A 193 2.92 12.54 18.91
C THR A 193 3.80 12.38 17.67
N THR A 194 4.09 11.14 17.31
CA THR A 194 4.90 10.81 16.11
C THR A 194 4.02 10.66 14.88
N ASP A 195 2.82 10.05 15.04
CA ASP A 195 1.88 9.78 13.97
C ASP A 195 0.45 9.93 14.50
N ALA A 196 -0.15 11.09 14.29
CA ALA A 196 -1.43 11.49 14.88
C ALA A 196 -2.61 10.64 14.35
N ASP A 197 -2.49 10.11 13.12
CA ASP A 197 -3.54 9.34 12.47
C ASP A 197 -3.50 7.85 12.88
N ALA A 198 -2.37 7.37 13.42
CA ALA A 198 -2.26 6.03 13.96
C ALA A 198 -3.12 5.90 15.24
N LYS A 199 -4.02 4.92 15.25
CA LYS A 199 -4.93 4.66 16.38
C LYS A 199 -4.53 3.39 17.12
N LEU A 200 -4.76 3.38 18.42
CA LEU A 200 -4.56 2.20 19.25
C LEU A 200 -5.62 1.16 18.89
N ALA A 201 -5.21 0.07 18.30
CA ALA A 201 -6.08 -1.03 17.86
C ALA A 201 -5.52 -2.39 18.27
N ARG A 202 -6.37 -3.39 18.33
CA ARG A 202 -6.00 -4.79 18.59
C ARG A 202 -6.72 -5.72 17.64
N LYS A 203 -6.03 -6.76 17.17
CA LYS A 203 -6.57 -7.74 16.23
C LYS A 203 -7.70 -8.64 16.81
N GLY A 204 -7.90 -8.63 18.12
CA GLY A 204 -8.92 -9.42 18.79
C GLY A 204 -8.85 -9.30 20.30
N GLN A 205 -9.84 -9.90 20.97
CA GLN A 205 -9.89 -9.92 22.44
C GLN A 205 -8.66 -10.68 23.00
N GLY A 206 -8.01 -10.13 24.02
CA GLY A 206 -6.80 -10.72 24.61
C GLY A 206 -5.50 -10.49 23.84
N LYS A 207 -5.53 -9.85 22.66
CA LYS A 207 -4.31 -9.48 21.94
C LYS A 207 -3.82 -8.10 22.39
N GLU A 208 -2.50 -7.89 22.27
CA GLU A 208 -1.86 -6.61 22.53
C GLU A 208 -2.46 -5.51 21.63
N ALA A 209 -2.64 -4.31 22.19
CA ALA A 209 -3.05 -3.15 21.43
C ALA A 209 -1.82 -2.41 20.90
N LYS A 210 -1.80 -2.10 19.61
CA LYS A 210 -0.71 -1.40 18.93
C LYS A 210 -1.24 -0.20 18.16
N LEU A 211 -0.41 0.82 17.99
CA LEU A 211 -0.71 1.93 17.10
C LEU A 211 -0.73 1.38 15.67
N SER A 212 -1.86 1.51 15.01
CA SER A 212 -2.10 0.85 13.73
C SER A 212 -3.05 1.65 12.85
N PHE A 213 -3.00 1.31 11.57
CA PHE A 213 -3.98 1.66 10.56
C PHE A 213 -4.79 0.43 10.17
N GLN A 214 -5.94 0.65 9.55
CA GLN A 214 -6.76 -0.39 8.96
C GLN A 214 -6.52 -0.42 7.45
N GLY A 215 -5.76 -1.39 6.97
CA GLY A 215 -5.58 -1.64 5.54
C GLY A 215 -6.66 -2.60 5.05
N ASN A 216 -7.29 -2.28 3.92
CA ASN A 216 -8.41 -3.04 3.37
C ASN A 216 -8.13 -3.35 1.91
N LEU A 217 -8.54 -4.54 1.49
CA LEU A 217 -8.38 -5.05 0.14
C LEU A 217 -9.72 -5.46 -0.42
N LEU A 218 -9.94 -5.16 -1.70
CA LEU A 218 -11.02 -5.71 -2.51
C LEU A 218 -10.39 -6.62 -3.55
N VAL A 219 -10.76 -7.88 -3.51
CA VAL A 219 -10.19 -8.94 -4.37
C VAL A 219 -11.27 -9.50 -5.28
N GLU A 220 -10.96 -9.61 -6.56
CA GLU A 220 -11.77 -10.35 -7.52
C GLU A 220 -11.52 -11.86 -7.35
N ASN A 221 -12.60 -12.66 -7.26
CA ASN A 221 -12.51 -14.05 -6.78
C ASN A 221 -12.13 -15.08 -7.85
N ARG A 222 -12.33 -14.81 -9.13
CA ARG A 222 -12.03 -15.79 -10.20
C ARG A 222 -10.53 -16.01 -10.34
N ASN A 223 -9.76 -14.91 -10.32
CA ASN A 223 -8.32 -14.91 -10.54
C ASN A 223 -7.51 -14.48 -9.31
N GLY A 224 -8.18 -14.06 -8.22
CA GLY A 224 -7.52 -13.61 -7.00
C GLY A 224 -6.81 -12.27 -7.14
N LEU A 225 -7.30 -11.39 -8.03
CA LEU A 225 -6.66 -10.12 -8.32
C LEU A 225 -7.13 -9.02 -7.36
N ILE A 226 -6.20 -8.28 -6.79
CA ILE A 226 -6.50 -7.09 -6.00
C ILE A 226 -6.97 -5.98 -6.94
N ILE A 227 -8.24 -5.57 -6.78
CA ILE A 227 -8.89 -4.56 -7.61
C ILE A 227 -8.81 -3.18 -6.97
N ASN A 228 -8.90 -3.12 -5.64
CA ASN A 228 -8.83 -1.86 -4.92
C ASN A 228 -8.21 -2.04 -3.54
N THR A 229 -7.63 -0.98 -3.01
CA THR A 229 -7.04 -0.94 -1.68
C THR A 229 -7.35 0.39 -1.01
N GLU A 230 -7.77 0.35 0.24
CA GLU A 230 -8.02 1.56 1.04
C GLU A 230 -7.37 1.47 2.42
N LEU A 231 -6.87 2.60 2.88
CA LEU A 231 -6.28 2.74 4.20
C LEU A 231 -7.08 3.71 5.05
N PHE A 232 -7.53 3.24 6.21
CA PHE A 232 -8.34 4.02 7.14
C PHE A 232 -7.68 4.08 8.51
N GLU A 233 -8.07 5.06 9.32
CA GLU A 233 -7.77 5.03 10.75
C GLU A 233 -8.38 3.77 11.39
N ALA A 234 -7.60 3.05 12.18
CA ALA A 234 -8.09 1.84 12.84
C ALA A 234 -9.17 2.18 13.89
N ASN A 235 -10.42 1.86 13.56
CA ASN A 235 -11.57 2.00 14.45
C ASN A 235 -12.50 0.78 14.30
N GLY A 236 -13.60 0.73 15.04
CA GLY A 236 -14.52 -0.42 15.03
C GLY A 236 -15.39 -0.54 13.78
N THR A 237 -15.42 0.44 12.87
CA THR A 237 -16.22 0.45 11.63
C THR A 237 -15.38 0.50 10.37
N ALA A 238 -14.11 0.84 10.47
CA ALA A 238 -13.20 1.11 9.36
C ALA A 238 -13.21 0.03 8.26
N GLU A 239 -13.27 -1.24 8.61
CA GLU A 239 -13.33 -2.33 7.63
C GLU A 239 -14.58 -2.25 6.75
N ARG A 240 -15.73 -2.02 7.37
CA ARG A 240 -17.01 -1.93 6.65
C ARG A 240 -17.10 -0.66 5.82
N ASP A 241 -16.64 0.46 6.38
CA ASP A 241 -16.65 1.76 5.69
C ASP A 241 -15.73 1.71 4.46
N ALA A 242 -14.52 1.14 4.60
CA ALA A 242 -13.59 0.96 3.51
C ALA A 242 -14.13 0.00 2.43
N ALA A 243 -14.76 -1.12 2.83
CA ALA A 243 -15.36 -2.05 1.90
C ALA A 243 -16.43 -1.37 1.03
N LEU A 244 -17.29 -0.54 1.62
CA LEU A 244 -18.32 0.20 0.87
C LEU A 244 -17.72 1.23 -0.08
N VAL A 245 -16.68 1.96 0.35
CA VAL A 245 -15.95 2.90 -0.51
C VAL A 245 -15.31 2.18 -1.71
N MET A 246 -14.70 1.02 -1.49
CA MET A 246 -14.09 0.23 -2.57
C MET A 246 -15.14 -0.35 -3.52
N LEU A 247 -16.30 -0.79 -3.00
CA LEU A 247 -17.40 -1.32 -3.83
C LEU A 247 -18.02 -0.24 -4.72
N GLU A 248 -18.16 0.99 -4.23
CA GLU A 248 -18.67 2.12 -4.98
C GLU A 248 -17.80 2.46 -6.21
N GLN A 249 -16.51 2.16 -6.15
CA GLN A 249 -15.55 2.43 -7.21
C GLN A 249 -15.50 1.32 -8.29
N ILE A 250 -16.22 0.21 -8.11
CA ILE A 250 -16.28 -0.85 -9.13
C ILE A 250 -17.04 -0.33 -10.35
N PRO A 251 -16.44 -0.38 -11.55
CA PRO A 251 -17.10 0.11 -12.75
C PRO A 251 -18.24 -0.81 -13.18
N GLY A 252 -19.33 -0.22 -13.67
CA GLY A 252 -20.47 -0.95 -14.23
C GLY A 252 -21.74 -0.83 -13.39
N SER A 253 -22.85 -1.35 -13.95
CA SER A 253 -24.17 -1.33 -13.32
C SER A 253 -24.73 -2.72 -13.02
N LYS A 254 -23.97 -3.77 -13.32
CA LYS A 254 -24.38 -5.15 -13.06
C LYS A 254 -24.44 -5.43 -11.56
N ARG A 255 -25.32 -6.34 -11.19
CA ARG A 255 -25.37 -6.83 -9.82
C ARG A 255 -24.15 -7.69 -9.54
N ILE A 256 -23.40 -7.34 -8.50
CA ILE A 256 -22.23 -8.08 -8.04
C ILE A 256 -22.51 -8.83 -6.75
N THR A 257 -21.64 -9.75 -6.35
CA THR A 257 -21.64 -10.35 -5.02
C THR A 257 -20.37 -9.98 -4.28
N VAL A 258 -20.47 -9.77 -2.98
CA VAL A 258 -19.33 -9.47 -2.11
C VAL A 258 -19.32 -10.42 -0.92
N ALA A 259 -18.21 -11.14 -0.75
CA ALA A 259 -17.97 -12.00 0.39
C ALA A 259 -17.17 -11.24 1.47
N GLY A 260 -17.45 -11.52 2.72
CA GLY A 260 -16.74 -10.98 3.88
C GLY A 260 -16.87 -11.91 5.08
N ASP A 261 -16.04 -11.68 6.09
CA ASP A 261 -16.12 -12.41 7.33
C ASP A 261 -17.34 -11.99 8.19
N LYS A 262 -17.53 -12.63 9.35
CA LYS A 262 -18.64 -12.33 10.28
C LYS A 262 -18.61 -10.90 10.85
N GLY A 263 -17.48 -10.18 10.76
CA GLY A 263 -17.35 -8.79 11.18
C GLY A 263 -18.17 -7.83 10.30
N TYR A 264 -18.47 -8.24 9.09
CA TYR A 264 -19.31 -7.50 8.14
C TYR A 264 -20.82 -7.77 8.31
N ASP A 265 -21.23 -8.74 9.15
CA ASP A 265 -22.66 -9.04 9.38
C ASP A 265 -23.32 -7.98 10.29
N THR A 266 -23.60 -6.82 9.70
CA THR A 266 -24.33 -5.72 10.33
C THR A 266 -25.47 -5.24 9.41
N LYS A 267 -26.57 -4.79 10.01
CA LYS A 267 -27.73 -4.31 9.24
C LYS A 267 -27.35 -3.21 8.27
N ASP A 268 -26.53 -2.27 8.74
CA ASP A 268 -26.13 -1.09 7.98
C ASP A 268 -25.26 -1.50 6.78
N PHE A 269 -24.26 -2.37 6.97
CA PHE A 269 -23.43 -2.86 5.88
C PHE A 269 -24.24 -3.61 4.82
N VAL A 270 -25.15 -4.50 5.24
CA VAL A 270 -26.01 -5.25 4.33
C VAL A 270 -26.95 -4.33 3.54
N ALA A 271 -27.52 -3.31 4.19
CA ALA A 271 -28.37 -2.33 3.53
C ALA A 271 -27.57 -1.51 2.49
N GLU A 272 -26.39 -0.99 2.87
CA GLU A 272 -25.57 -0.19 1.97
C GLU A 272 -25.01 -1.02 0.79
N CYS A 273 -24.61 -2.28 1.00
CA CYS A 273 -24.28 -3.16 -0.11
C CYS A 273 -25.40 -3.28 -1.12
N ARG A 274 -26.67 -3.44 -0.66
CA ARG A 274 -27.82 -3.53 -1.54
C ARG A 274 -28.09 -2.23 -2.30
N ASN A 275 -27.85 -1.08 -1.67
CA ASN A 275 -27.93 0.23 -2.33
C ASN A 275 -26.88 0.36 -3.44
N LEU A 276 -25.71 -0.25 -3.27
CA LEU A 276 -24.65 -0.33 -4.28
C LEU A 276 -24.85 -1.47 -5.30
N ASN A 277 -26.04 -2.08 -5.36
CA ASN A 277 -26.35 -3.23 -6.21
C ASN A 277 -25.42 -4.44 -5.97
N ALA A 278 -24.89 -4.58 -4.75
CA ALA A 278 -24.06 -5.70 -4.32
C ALA A 278 -24.85 -6.64 -3.39
N THR A 279 -24.77 -7.93 -3.63
CA THR A 279 -25.35 -8.96 -2.76
C THR A 279 -24.30 -9.43 -1.76
N PRO A 280 -24.43 -9.12 -0.45
CA PRO A 280 -23.45 -9.54 0.53
C PRO A 280 -23.60 -11.04 0.86
N HIS A 281 -22.49 -11.75 0.86
CA HIS A 281 -22.31 -13.13 1.34
C HIS A 281 -21.41 -13.09 2.57
N VAL A 282 -21.99 -12.83 3.73
CA VAL A 282 -21.27 -12.73 5.00
C VAL A 282 -21.65 -13.85 5.94
N ALA A 283 -20.71 -14.36 6.71
CA ALA A 283 -20.98 -15.39 7.71
C ALA A 283 -21.82 -14.81 8.85
N GLN A 284 -22.90 -15.51 9.22
CA GLN A 284 -23.80 -15.07 10.28
C GLN A 284 -23.08 -14.92 11.63
N ASN A 285 -23.31 -13.81 12.30
CA ASN A 285 -22.81 -13.55 13.64
C ASN A 285 -23.85 -13.99 14.69
N HIS A 286 -23.79 -15.26 15.11
CA HIS A 286 -24.74 -15.85 16.10
C HIS A 286 -24.63 -15.22 17.51
N LEU A 287 -23.55 -14.49 17.82
CA LEU A 287 -23.37 -13.78 19.09
C LEU A 287 -23.99 -12.37 19.10
N GLY A 288 -24.49 -11.91 17.97
CA GLY A 288 -24.94 -10.53 17.72
C GLY A 288 -26.44 -10.29 17.81
N ASN A 289 -27.25 -11.14 18.44
CA ASN A 289 -28.69 -10.90 18.66
C ASN A 289 -29.01 -9.70 19.58
N HIS A 290 -28.01 -9.00 20.07
CA HIS A 290 -28.15 -7.69 20.69
C HIS A 290 -27.59 -6.62 19.75
N LEU A 291 -28.49 -6.05 18.96
CA LEU A 291 -28.47 -4.77 18.28
C LEU A 291 -27.43 -3.78 18.85
N LYS A 292 -26.19 -3.91 18.48
CA LYS A 292 -25.29 -2.77 18.49
C LYS A 292 -25.47 -2.11 17.12
N THR A 293 -26.31 -1.09 17.09
CA THR A 293 -26.29 -0.06 16.05
C THR A 293 -24.91 0.54 16.02
N GLY A 294 -24.00 -0.08 15.27
CA GLY A 294 -22.77 0.56 14.88
C GLY A 294 -23.18 1.65 13.89
N HIS A 295 -22.92 2.91 14.23
CA HIS A 295 -23.11 4.01 13.30
C HIS A 295 -22.14 3.81 12.12
N THR A 296 -22.61 3.14 11.07
CA THR A 296 -21.99 3.22 9.76
C THR A 296 -22.35 4.60 9.23
N LEU A 297 -21.38 5.41 8.90
CA LEU A 297 -21.61 6.71 8.28
C LEU A 297 -22.38 6.48 6.99
N SER A 298 -23.50 7.20 6.80
CA SER A 298 -24.24 7.16 5.52
C SER A 298 -23.30 7.62 4.40
N LEU A 299 -23.55 7.19 3.16
CA LEU A 299 -22.77 7.57 1.97
C LEU A 299 -22.51 9.09 1.87
N GLN A 300 -23.47 9.91 2.37
CA GLN A 300 -23.39 11.38 2.37
C GLN A 300 -22.41 11.97 3.42
N ASN A 301 -22.05 11.24 4.46
CA ASN A 301 -21.24 11.70 5.59
C ASN A 301 -19.91 10.91 5.75
N ARG A 302 -19.51 10.15 4.75
CA ARG A 302 -18.24 9.44 4.79
C ARG A 302 -17.10 10.43 4.65
N PRO A 303 -16.05 10.33 5.46
CA PRO A 303 -14.86 11.12 5.23
C PRO A 303 -14.31 10.74 3.84
N THR A 304 -14.38 11.67 2.91
CA THR A 304 -13.73 11.59 1.59
C THR A 304 -12.21 11.64 1.73
N GLU A 305 -11.72 11.91 2.91
CA GLU A 305 -10.30 11.96 3.24
C GLU A 305 -9.80 10.55 3.55
N VAL A 306 -9.45 9.85 2.49
CA VAL A 306 -8.43 8.81 2.53
C VAL A 306 -7.22 9.42 3.22
N ILE A 307 -6.67 8.75 4.21
CA ILE A 307 -5.49 9.24 4.93
C ILE A 307 -4.38 9.51 3.91
N GLN A 308 -4.18 10.79 3.58
CA GLN A 308 -3.13 11.25 2.65
C GLN A 308 -1.77 11.42 3.36
N ASN A 309 -1.65 10.91 4.59
CA ASN A 309 -0.45 11.14 5.39
C ASN A 309 0.73 10.28 4.90
N LYS A 310 1.90 10.89 4.77
CA LYS A 310 3.17 10.29 4.29
C LYS A 310 3.54 8.97 4.96
N SER A 311 3.28 8.83 6.26
CA SER A 311 3.62 7.62 7.02
C SER A 311 2.73 6.42 6.67
N SER A 312 1.50 6.67 6.23
CA SER A 312 0.48 5.66 5.96
C SER A 312 0.77 4.86 4.70
N TYR A 313 1.23 5.52 3.64
CA TYR A 313 1.55 4.85 2.37
C TYR A 313 2.85 4.03 2.43
N SER A 314 3.84 4.47 3.20
CA SER A 314 5.04 3.66 3.45
C SER A 314 4.69 2.36 4.19
N SER A 315 3.69 2.40 5.07
CA SER A 315 3.18 1.23 5.80
C SER A 315 2.42 0.26 4.87
N LEU A 316 1.59 0.76 3.96
CA LEU A 316 0.88 -0.07 2.96
C LEU A 316 1.86 -0.78 2.02
N TRP A 317 2.91 -0.08 1.60
CA TRP A 317 3.97 -0.65 0.80
C TRP A 317 4.72 -1.79 1.52
N CYS A 318 4.98 -1.64 2.83
CA CYS A 318 5.58 -2.69 3.65
C CYS A 318 4.70 -3.95 3.79
N VAL A 319 3.37 -3.81 3.72
CA VAL A 319 2.44 -4.96 3.79
C VAL A 319 2.41 -5.74 2.48
N LEU A 320 2.53 -5.06 1.34
CA LEU A 320 2.62 -5.71 0.03
C LEU A 320 3.96 -6.45 -0.18
N GLN A 321 4.94 -6.24 0.71
CA GLN A 321 6.24 -6.93 0.72
C GLN A 321 6.30 -8.14 1.67
N ARG A 322 5.28 -8.41 2.47
CA ARG A 322 5.17 -9.57 3.38
C ARG A 322 4.25 -10.64 2.82
#